data_8117197debd612c0915e1e40bab69ef4
#
_entry.id   8117197debd612c0915e1e40bab69ef4
#
_cell.length_a   1.000
_cell.length_b   1.000
_cell.length_c   1.000
_cell.angle_alpha   90.00
_cell.angle_beta   90.00
_cell.angle_gamma   90.00
#
_symmetry.space_group_name_H-M   'P 1'
#
loop_
_entity.id
_entity.type
_entity.pdbx_description
1 polymer ?
#
loop_
_entity_poly.entity_id
_entity_poly.type
_entity_poly.pdbx_seq_one_letter_code
_entity_poly.pdbx_strand_id
1 'polypeptide(L)'
;MHLRQLAGLVVVGALMACDPTVKVVTGISTGGGTTPDVLGFVSQPAGGTVAQTMTPAITVVARDTLGNTDVTFSGSVTVVLADNTAGAFLSGTKTVAAVSGVASFGDLSVDRAGSGFVLVASAPGATSATSSTFTIVASTP
;
A
#
# COMPACT_ATOMS: atom_id res chain seq x y z
N MET A 1 29.29 6.61 -47.44
CA MET A 1 28.73 6.43 -47.19
C MET A 1 28.28 6.44 -46.55
N HIS A 2 28.41 6.30 -46.48
CA HIS A 2 27.85 6.11 -45.89
C HIS A 2 27.42 6.13 -44.88
N LEU A 3 27.52 6.00 -44.75
CA LEU A 3 26.97 5.81 -44.09
C LEU A 3 26.47 5.98 -43.34
N ARG A 4 26.63 5.91 -43.53
CA ARG A 4 26.12 5.80 -42.99
C ARG A 4 25.62 5.88 -42.14
N GLN A 5 25.60 5.78 -42.08
CA GLN A 5 25.06 5.64 -41.38
C GLN A 5 24.53 5.65 -40.50
N LEU A 6 24.85 5.53 -40.65
CA LEU A 6 24.36 5.28 -39.93
C LEU A 6 23.83 5.45 -39.00
N ALA A 7 24.04 5.44 -39.11
CA ALA A 7 23.49 5.30 -38.36
C ALA A 7 23.04 5.36 -37.44
N GLY A 8 23.27 5.17 -37.56
CA GLY A 8 22.67 4.81 -36.82
C GLY A 8 22.47 4.95 -35.84
N LEU A 9 22.58 4.62 -35.92
CA LEU A 9 22.23 4.40 -35.24
C LEU A 9 21.85 4.51 -34.40
N VAL A 10 22.02 4.36 -34.57
CA VAL A 10 21.46 4.17 -34.00
C VAL A 10 21.11 4.24 -33.22
N VAL A 11 21.42 4.07 -33.42
CA VAL A 11 20.89 3.85 -32.88
C VAL A 11 20.49 4.01 -32.18
N VAL A 12 20.72 3.74 -32.23
CA VAL A 12 20.15 3.59 -31.80
C VAL A 12 19.76 3.55 -31.14
N GLY A 13 20.25 3.36 -31.33
CA GLY A 13 19.68 2.89 -31.00
C GLY A 13 19.51 2.87 -30.27
N ALA A 14 19.76 2.64 -30.31
CA ALA A 14 19.38 2.27 -29.95
C ALA A 14 19.22 2.13 -29.26
N LEU A 15 19.47 1.71 -29.28
CA LEU A 15 19.13 1.33 -28.94
C LEU A 15 18.89 1.13 -28.37
N MET A 16 19.12 0.87 -28.29
CA MET A 16 18.80 0.51 -28.03
C MET A 16 18.55 0.32 -27.40
N ALA A 17 18.89 0.25 -27.38
CA ALA A 17 18.50 -0.14 -27.04
C ALA A 17 18.40 -0.18 -26.35
N CYS A 18 18.67 -0.44 -26.21
CA CYS A 18 18.39 -0.62 -25.74
C CYS A 18 18.38 -0.59 -24.98
N ASP A 19 18.54 -0.78 -24.69
CA ASP A 19 18.29 -0.76 -24.04
C ASP A 19 18.19 -0.76 -23.23
N PRO A 20 18.41 -1.10 -23.26
CA PRO A 20 18.11 -1.29 -22.38
C PRO A 20 17.94 -0.82 -21.53
N THR A 21 18.10 -1.01 -21.33
CA THR A 21 17.79 -0.59 -20.48
C THR A 21 17.21 0.06 -20.08
N VAL A 22 17.23 0.02 -20.10
CA VAL A 22 16.59 0.54 -19.72
C VAL A 22 15.98 0.86 -19.34
N LYS A 23 15.86 0.59 -19.17
CA LYS A 23 15.21 0.75 -18.71
C LYS A 23 14.59 1.40 -18.33
N VAL A 24 14.67 1.41 -18.32
CA VAL A 24 14.09 1.93 -17.90
C VAL A 24 13.32 2.28 -17.80
N VAL A 25 13.17 2.08 -17.80
CA VAL A 25 12.43 2.28 -17.68
C VAL A 25 11.80 2.51 -17.50
N THR A 26 11.83 2.35 -17.34
CA THR A 26 11.14 2.54 -17.08
C THR A 26 10.41 2.78 -16.75
N GLY A 27 10.28 2.47 -16.44
CA GLY A 27 9.45 2.45 -16.06
C GLY A 27 8.83 3.16 -15.98
N ILE A 28 8.90 3.29 -16.05
CA ILE A 28 8.23 4.01 -16.05
C ILE A 28 7.07 3.97 -16.05
N SER A 29 6.95 3.81 -15.62
CA SER A 29 5.81 3.69 -15.54
C SER A 29 5.06 4.61 -15.61
N THR A 30 4.81 4.68 -16.10
CA THR A 30 4.16 5.58 -16.27
C THR A 30 2.93 5.50 -16.23
N GLY A 31 2.66 5.85 -16.09
CA GLY A 31 1.47 5.91 -16.32
C GLY A 31 0.63 5.76 -15.34
N GLY A 32 -0.10 6.50 -15.05
CA GLY A 32 -1.06 6.40 -14.05
C GLY A 32 -1.80 5.10 -14.09
N GLY A 33 -2.04 4.54 -12.99
CA GLY A 33 -2.77 3.31 -12.89
C GLY A 33 -1.91 2.07 -12.83
N THR A 34 -0.62 2.22 -12.70
CA THR A 34 0.20 1.07 -12.38
C THR A 34 -0.20 0.55 -11.01
N THR A 35 -0.32 -0.75 -10.90
CA THR A 35 -0.58 -1.35 -9.60
C THR A 35 0.67 -1.27 -8.75
N PRO A 36 0.55 -0.96 -7.49
CA PRO A 36 1.70 -0.96 -6.61
C PRO A 36 2.17 -2.39 -6.39
N ASP A 37 3.44 -2.54 -6.19
CA ASP A 37 3.99 -3.86 -5.94
C ASP A 37 3.71 -4.34 -4.52
N VAL A 38 3.73 -3.43 -3.55
CA VAL A 38 3.62 -3.79 -2.14
C VAL A 38 2.87 -2.70 -1.37
N LEU A 39 1.94 -3.12 -0.53
CA LEU A 39 1.35 -2.22 0.46
C LEU A 39 2.23 -2.19 1.71
N GLY A 40 2.16 -1.11 2.46
CA GLY A 40 2.86 -1.01 3.73
C GLY A 40 2.13 -0.11 4.72
N PHE A 41 2.13 -0.48 5.98
CA PHE A 41 1.60 0.37 7.04
C PHE A 41 2.65 1.41 7.41
N VAL A 42 2.29 2.67 7.34
CA VAL A 42 3.13 3.79 7.80
C VAL A 42 2.75 4.15 9.23
N SER A 43 1.45 4.29 9.49
CA SER A 43 0.94 4.46 10.84
C SER A 43 0.31 3.14 11.27
N GLN A 44 0.90 2.53 12.28
CA GLN A 44 0.47 1.23 12.81
C GLN A 44 -0.69 1.42 13.79
N PRO A 45 -1.56 0.40 13.92
CA PRO A 45 -2.58 0.45 14.97
C PRO A 45 -1.90 0.39 16.34
N ALA A 46 -2.16 1.37 17.16
CA ALA A 46 -1.60 1.44 18.51
C ALA A 46 -2.45 0.70 19.55
N GLY A 47 -3.59 0.15 19.12
CA GLY A 47 -4.54 -0.45 20.03
C GLY A 47 -5.51 0.61 20.54
N GLY A 48 -6.20 0.30 21.61
CA GLY A 48 -7.18 1.24 22.15
C GLY A 48 -8.14 0.57 23.09
N THR A 49 -9.31 1.18 23.22
CA THR A 49 -10.40 0.70 24.08
C THR A 49 -11.54 0.21 23.21
N VAL A 50 -12.27 -0.76 23.69
CA VAL A 50 -13.44 -1.33 23.01
C VAL A 50 -14.37 -0.22 22.51
N ALA A 51 -14.76 -0.31 21.24
CA ALA A 51 -15.69 0.59 20.57
C ALA A 51 -15.23 2.04 20.46
N GLN A 52 -13.97 2.32 20.79
CA GLN A 52 -13.39 3.63 20.58
C GLN A 52 -12.57 3.65 19.30
N THR A 53 -12.57 4.78 18.63
CA THR A 53 -11.78 4.97 17.42
C THR A 53 -10.29 4.87 17.75
N MET A 54 -9.57 4.08 16.96
CA MET A 54 -8.13 3.95 17.15
C MET A 54 -7.41 5.23 16.71
N THR A 55 -6.50 5.70 17.55
CA THR A 55 -5.69 6.88 17.28
C THR A 55 -4.22 6.54 17.50
N PRO A 56 -3.34 7.08 16.67
CA PRO A 56 -3.60 7.93 15.48
C PRO A 56 -4.25 7.15 14.35
N ALA A 57 -4.73 7.87 13.34
CA ALA A 57 -5.32 7.24 12.16
C ALA A 57 -4.33 6.27 11.53
N ILE A 58 -4.83 5.12 11.11
CA ILE A 58 -4.00 4.10 10.49
C ILE A 58 -3.78 4.50 9.03
N THR A 59 -2.53 4.45 8.59
CA THR A 59 -2.18 4.87 7.24
C THR A 59 -1.47 3.75 6.51
N VAL A 60 -1.94 3.44 5.31
CA VAL A 60 -1.36 2.44 4.42
C VAL A 60 -0.89 3.16 3.16
N VAL A 61 0.31 2.83 2.70
CA VAL A 61 0.83 3.37 1.45
C VAL A 61 1.07 2.26 0.45
N ALA A 62 0.93 2.61 -0.82
CA ALA A 62 1.32 1.76 -1.94
C ALA A 62 2.75 2.11 -2.31
N ARG A 63 3.60 1.09 -2.47
CA ARG A 63 5.01 1.28 -2.78
C ARG A 63 5.36 0.58 -4.08
N ASP A 64 6.27 1.19 -4.81
CA ASP A 64 6.82 0.59 -6.02
C ASP A 64 7.91 -0.45 -5.66
N THR A 65 8.49 -1.08 -6.69
CA THR A 65 9.54 -2.08 -6.52
C THR A 65 10.80 -1.53 -5.84
N LEU A 66 10.97 -0.21 -5.86
CA LEU A 66 12.12 0.44 -5.23
C LEU A 66 11.84 0.86 -3.78
N GLY A 67 10.60 0.66 -3.32
CA GLY A 67 10.20 1.01 -1.96
C GLY A 67 9.70 2.44 -1.80
N ASN A 68 9.58 3.19 -2.88
CA ASN A 68 9.06 4.55 -2.83
C ASN A 68 7.54 4.53 -2.88
N THR A 69 6.91 5.56 -2.34
CA THR A 69 5.45 5.68 -2.43
C THR A 69 5.05 5.91 -3.89
N ASP A 70 4.15 5.06 -4.39
CA ASP A 70 3.59 5.23 -5.73
C ASP A 70 2.49 6.30 -5.66
N VAL A 71 2.87 7.53 -5.92
CA VAL A 71 1.94 8.66 -5.85
C VAL A 71 0.87 8.64 -6.94
N THR A 72 0.99 7.75 -7.91
CA THR A 72 -0.03 7.60 -8.96
C THR A 72 -1.13 6.63 -8.57
N PHE A 73 -0.91 5.84 -7.53
CA PHE A 73 -1.88 4.84 -7.09
C PHE A 73 -3.09 5.52 -6.44
N SER A 74 -4.26 5.23 -6.97
CA SER A 74 -5.53 5.75 -6.46
C SER A 74 -6.57 4.64 -6.26
N GLY A 75 -6.11 3.39 -6.22
CA GLY A 75 -6.99 2.23 -6.03
C GLY A 75 -7.53 2.14 -4.62
N SER A 76 -8.55 1.30 -4.45
CA SER A 76 -9.16 1.07 -3.15
C SER A 76 -8.29 0.13 -2.32
N VAL A 77 -7.97 0.56 -1.11
CA VAL A 77 -7.29 -0.26 -0.11
C VAL A 77 -8.32 -0.71 0.91
N THR A 78 -8.35 -1.99 1.18
CA THR A 78 -9.26 -2.58 2.17
C THR A 78 -8.46 -3.15 3.33
N VAL A 79 -8.91 -2.90 4.56
CA VAL A 79 -8.31 -3.49 5.75
C VAL A 79 -9.29 -4.44 6.42
N VAL A 80 -8.76 -5.53 6.93
CA VAL A 80 -9.54 -6.52 7.69
C VAL A 80 -8.81 -6.86 8.98
N LEU A 81 -9.57 -7.26 9.99
CA LEU A 81 -9.01 -7.72 11.25
C LEU A 81 -8.66 -9.21 11.12
N ALA A 82 -7.42 -9.54 11.42
CA ALA A 82 -6.91 -10.90 11.42
C ALA A 82 -6.42 -11.27 12.83
N ASP A 83 -6.02 -12.52 13.00
CA ASP A 83 -5.61 -13.09 14.30
C ASP A 83 -6.62 -12.78 15.41
N ASN A 84 -7.88 -13.02 15.10
CA ASN A 84 -9.01 -12.57 15.88
C ASN A 84 -9.57 -13.71 16.72
N THR A 85 -8.80 -14.14 17.72
CA THR A 85 -9.23 -15.23 18.61
C THR A 85 -10.41 -14.84 19.50
N ALA A 86 -10.62 -13.54 19.70
CA ALA A 86 -11.73 -13.05 20.52
C ALA A 86 -13.06 -12.97 19.76
N GLY A 87 -13.05 -13.22 18.45
CA GLY A 87 -14.26 -13.08 17.63
C GLY A 87 -14.73 -11.64 17.53
N ALA A 88 -13.79 -10.69 17.52
CA ALA A 88 -14.11 -9.28 17.46
C ALA A 88 -14.44 -8.85 16.01
N PHE A 89 -15.14 -7.73 15.89
CA PHE A 89 -15.44 -7.14 14.59
C PHE A 89 -14.77 -5.80 14.46
N LEU A 90 -14.21 -5.57 13.27
CA LEU A 90 -13.67 -4.26 12.89
C LEU A 90 -14.82 -3.41 12.35
N SER A 91 -15.01 -2.25 12.95
CA SER A 91 -16.01 -1.26 12.55
C SER A 91 -15.34 -0.04 11.96
N GLY A 92 -16.12 0.78 11.27
CA GLY A 92 -15.63 1.95 10.59
C GLY A 92 -15.48 1.74 9.09
N THR A 93 -14.86 2.70 8.43
CA THR A 93 -14.64 2.65 6.99
C THR A 93 -13.44 1.75 6.69
N LYS A 94 -13.73 0.53 6.23
CA LYS A 94 -12.70 -0.48 6.02
C LYS A 94 -12.10 -0.45 4.61
N THR A 95 -12.70 0.29 3.70
CA THR A 95 -12.20 0.45 2.34
C THR A 95 -12.09 1.93 2.01
N VAL A 96 -10.91 2.37 1.66
CA VAL A 96 -10.62 3.78 1.36
C VAL A 96 -9.84 3.84 0.05
N ALA A 97 -10.26 4.74 -0.83
CA ALA A 97 -9.49 5.00 -2.06
C ALA A 97 -8.22 5.76 -1.68
N ALA A 98 -7.10 5.29 -2.18
CA ALA A 98 -5.83 5.96 -1.93
C ALA A 98 -5.79 7.29 -2.66
N VAL A 99 -5.16 8.27 -2.05
CA VAL A 99 -4.87 9.57 -2.66
C VAL A 99 -3.35 9.72 -2.68
N SER A 100 -2.81 9.86 -3.88
CA SER A 100 -1.35 9.93 -4.07
C SER A 100 -0.61 8.77 -3.39
N GLY A 101 -1.18 7.57 -3.52
CA GLY A 101 -0.60 6.36 -2.96
C GLY A 101 -0.84 6.14 -1.47
N VAL A 102 -1.66 6.97 -0.82
CA VAL A 102 -1.87 6.90 0.63
C VAL A 102 -3.34 6.70 0.93
N ALA A 103 -3.66 5.67 1.71
CA ALA A 103 -5.01 5.44 2.22
C ALA A 103 -4.99 5.63 3.74
N SER A 104 -5.89 6.48 4.24
CA SER A 104 -5.96 6.83 5.66
C SER A 104 -7.29 6.37 6.24
N PHE A 105 -7.21 5.62 7.34
CA PHE A 105 -8.37 5.04 8.03
C PHE A 105 -8.47 5.70 9.41
N GLY A 106 -9.36 6.68 9.52
CA GLY A 106 -9.45 7.53 10.72
C GLY A 106 -10.60 7.18 11.66
N ASP A 107 -11.41 6.18 11.32
CA ASP A 107 -12.62 5.87 12.09
C ASP A 107 -12.71 4.39 12.49
N LEU A 108 -11.61 3.65 12.41
CA LEU A 108 -11.63 2.23 12.73
C LEU A 108 -11.73 2.00 14.23
N SER A 109 -12.53 1.04 14.62
CA SER A 109 -12.68 0.61 16.00
C SER A 109 -12.93 -0.90 16.06
N VAL A 110 -12.68 -1.50 17.23
CA VAL A 110 -12.89 -2.92 17.46
C VAL A 110 -13.86 -3.07 18.61
N ASP A 111 -14.82 -3.98 18.47
CA ASP A 111 -15.95 -4.10 19.38
C ASP A 111 -15.68 -4.98 20.61
N ARG A 112 -14.52 -5.62 20.67
CA ARG A 112 -14.20 -6.54 21.78
C ARG A 112 -12.76 -6.39 22.22
N ALA A 113 -12.55 -6.59 23.51
CA ALA A 113 -11.22 -6.61 24.09
C ALA A 113 -10.50 -7.89 23.69
N GLY A 114 -9.20 -7.77 23.50
CA GLY A 114 -8.34 -8.91 23.15
C GLY A 114 -6.94 -8.41 22.82
N SER A 115 -6.02 -9.34 22.71
CA SER A 115 -4.64 -9.04 22.36
C SER A 115 -4.21 -9.87 21.17
N GLY A 116 -3.14 -9.41 20.51
CA GLY A 116 -2.60 -10.11 19.37
C GLY A 116 -3.35 -9.85 18.07
N PHE A 117 -4.24 -8.87 18.04
CA PHE A 117 -4.90 -8.49 16.80
C PHE A 117 -3.91 -7.93 15.79
N VAL A 118 -4.14 -8.19 14.52
CA VAL A 118 -3.43 -7.54 13.42
C VAL A 118 -4.43 -7.07 12.37
N LEU A 119 -4.04 -6.06 11.62
CA LEU A 119 -4.79 -5.65 10.43
C LEU A 119 -4.05 -6.12 9.20
N VAL A 120 -4.80 -6.57 8.21
CA VAL A 120 -4.27 -6.92 6.89
C VAL A 120 -4.86 -5.94 5.90
N ALA A 121 -3.98 -5.24 5.18
CA ALA A 121 -4.37 -4.32 4.13
C ALA A 121 -4.18 -5.01 2.79
N SER A 122 -5.15 -4.86 1.90
CA SER A 122 -5.10 -5.43 0.56
C SER A 122 -5.64 -4.45 -0.46
N ALA A 123 -5.13 -4.56 -1.67
CA ALA A 123 -5.63 -3.81 -2.82
C ALA A 123 -5.45 -4.68 -4.06
N PRO A 124 -6.31 -4.50 -5.08
CA PRO A 124 -6.18 -5.30 -6.31
C PRO A 124 -4.82 -5.10 -6.95
N GLY A 125 -4.16 -6.20 -7.27
CA GLY A 125 -2.87 -6.18 -7.95
C GLY A 125 -1.66 -5.88 -7.08
N ALA A 126 -1.86 -5.65 -5.78
CA ALA A 126 -0.77 -5.34 -4.87
C ALA A 126 -0.56 -6.46 -3.86
N THR A 127 0.66 -6.62 -3.40
CA THR A 127 0.96 -7.51 -2.29
C THR A 127 0.39 -6.92 -1.00
N SER A 128 -0.38 -7.71 -0.28
CA SER A 128 -0.99 -7.26 0.97
C SER A 128 0.05 -7.02 2.06
N ALA A 129 -0.31 -6.18 3.03
CA ALA A 129 0.54 -5.87 4.17
C ALA A 129 -0.17 -6.27 5.46
N THR A 130 0.62 -6.69 6.44
CA THR A 130 0.12 -7.01 7.77
C THR A 130 0.70 -5.99 8.75
N SER A 131 -0.14 -5.48 9.64
CA SER A 131 0.31 -4.54 10.67
C SER A 131 1.07 -5.26 11.79
N SER A 132 1.68 -4.49 12.69
CA SER A 132 2.12 -5.02 13.96
C SER A 132 0.91 -5.44 14.80
N THR A 133 1.15 -6.31 15.78
CA THR A 133 0.10 -6.73 16.71
C THR A 133 -0.30 -5.57 17.62
N PHE A 134 -1.58 -5.56 18.00
CA PHE A 134 -2.09 -4.55 18.93
C PHE A 134 -3.10 -5.17 19.88
N THR A 135 -3.44 -4.42 20.90
CA THR A 135 -4.33 -4.87 21.97
C THR A 135 -5.48 -3.88 22.13
N ILE A 136 -6.68 -4.42 22.30
CA ILE A 136 -7.86 -3.63 22.65
C ILE A 136 -8.24 -3.99 24.06
N VAL A 137 -8.30 -2.99 24.93
CA VAL A 137 -8.67 -3.20 26.34
C VAL A 137 -10.15 -2.92 26.53
N ALA A 138 -10.72 -3.54 27.54
CA ALA A 138 -12.11 -3.29 27.89
C ALA A 138 -12.25 -1.84 28.37
N SER A 139 -13.38 -1.22 28.05
CA SER A 139 -13.68 0.09 28.58
C SER A 139 -13.95 -0.04 30.08
N THR A 140 -13.37 0.85 30.87
CA THR A 140 -13.70 0.91 32.29
C THR A 140 -15.00 1.66 32.47
N PRO A 141 -15.87 1.21 33.35
CA PRO A 141 -17.12 1.90 33.60
C PRO A 141 -16.92 3.24 34.29
#